data_b5753a0d0b77394c1ed936ed3b779c82
#
_entry.id   b5753a0d0b77394c1ed936ed3b779c82
#
_cell.length_a   1.000
_cell.length_b   1.000
_cell.length_c   1.000
_cell.angle_alpha   90.00
_cell.angle_beta   90.00
_cell.angle_gamma   90.00
#
_symmetry.space_group_name_H-M   'P 1'
#
loop_
_entity.id
_entity.type
_entity.pdbx_description
1 polymer ?
#
loop_
_entity_poly.entity_id
_entity_poly.type
_entity_poly.pdbx_seq_one_letter_code
_entity_poly.pdbx_strand_id
1 'polypeptide(L)'
;MSYTITEANKESQHKNLYILVSVYIISEPEELFQNELKLYPFSLVFPHKSRTFYLIKQDERDRWVNALKEVVKYSDFFDFYDTGEIVGKGKFGVVKSAIHRKTGKKVAVKILNKSEMTNKDLELQKREIEILKICQHPNIIRLLDIFENQSNRFLVMEFLSGGDMFDYLQDRGFDIEEDQAKGFVMKIAQALRYLHSYGIAYRDLKPENILMSSNSDDADIKLSDFGLSKIIAPNEKSDEPFGTISYAAPEVLLGESHDKSVDIWSLGVVAYLLVSGTLPFDDDNEDNILEKAINQDPDYQSPWIAKVSVEGKDFIKN
;
A
#
# COMPACT_ATOMS: atom_id res chain seq x y z
N MET A 1 -20.74 -36.62 -2.65
CA MET A 1 -21.60 -35.51 -3.08
C MET A 1 -20.95 -34.87 -4.30
N SER A 2 -21.54 -35.07 -5.47
CA SER A 2 -21.08 -34.45 -6.72
C SER A 2 -21.60 -33.02 -6.77
N TYR A 3 -20.70 -32.05 -6.76
CA TYR A 3 -21.08 -30.67 -7.09
C TYR A 3 -21.08 -30.51 -8.61
N THR A 4 -22.26 -30.35 -9.18
CA THR A 4 -22.42 -29.97 -10.58
C THR A 4 -22.09 -28.49 -10.71
N ILE A 5 -21.08 -28.15 -11.52
CA ILE A 5 -20.87 -26.79 -11.97
C ILE A 5 -21.99 -26.49 -12.97
N THR A 6 -23.01 -25.77 -12.55
CA THR A 6 -24.12 -25.36 -13.40
C THR A 6 -23.61 -24.38 -14.45
N GLU A 7 -23.96 -24.64 -15.71
CA GLU A 7 -23.66 -23.78 -16.86
C GLU A 7 -24.12 -22.35 -16.61
N ALA A 8 -23.16 -21.43 -16.59
CA ALA A 8 -23.42 -20.00 -16.58
C ALA A 8 -23.71 -19.52 -18.00
N ASN A 9 -24.73 -18.68 -18.14
CA ASN A 9 -25.17 -18.06 -19.40
C ASN A 9 -23.99 -17.49 -20.21
N LYS A 10 -24.09 -17.55 -21.56
CA LYS A 10 -23.04 -17.14 -22.51
C LYS A 10 -22.48 -15.71 -22.31
N GLU A 11 -23.23 -14.79 -21.73
CA GLU A 11 -22.74 -13.44 -21.38
C GLU A 11 -21.84 -13.42 -20.12
N SER A 12 -21.99 -14.38 -19.22
CA SER A 12 -21.12 -14.53 -18.04
C SER A 12 -19.80 -15.21 -18.38
N GLN A 13 -19.72 -15.97 -19.46
CA GLN A 13 -18.49 -16.66 -19.88
C GLN A 13 -17.35 -15.70 -20.24
N HIS A 14 -17.65 -14.54 -20.87
CA HIS A 14 -16.61 -13.54 -21.16
C HIS A 14 -16.11 -12.82 -19.91
N LYS A 15 -16.96 -12.51 -18.94
CA LYS A 15 -16.55 -11.93 -17.65
C LYS A 15 -15.77 -12.94 -16.79
N ASN A 16 -16.18 -14.21 -16.82
CA ASN A 16 -15.50 -15.26 -16.07
C ASN A 16 -14.13 -15.61 -16.66
N LEU A 17 -13.93 -15.49 -17.96
CA LEU A 17 -12.62 -15.75 -18.58
C LEU A 17 -11.56 -14.71 -18.15
N TYR A 18 -11.94 -13.44 -18.00
CA TYR A 18 -11.06 -12.41 -17.47
C TYR A 18 -10.72 -12.62 -15.98
N ILE A 19 -11.62 -13.19 -15.21
CA ILE A 19 -11.40 -13.54 -13.79
C ILE A 19 -10.44 -14.72 -13.65
N LEU A 20 -10.48 -15.68 -14.57
CA LEU A 20 -9.62 -16.87 -14.57
C LEU A 20 -8.15 -16.55 -14.96
N VAL A 21 -7.90 -15.48 -15.65
CA VAL A 21 -6.54 -15.07 -16.07
C VAL A 21 -5.73 -14.48 -14.91
N SER A 22 -6.39 -13.97 -13.87
CA SER A 22 -5.77 -13.37 -12.69
C SER A 22 -5.94 -14.21 -11.41
N VAL A 23 -6.24 -15.52 -11.56
CA VAL A 23 -6.38 -16.43 -10.43
C VAL A 23 -5.12 -17.26 -10.29
N TYR A 24 -4.51 -17.24 -9.12
CA TYR A 24 -3.43 -18.16 -8.80
C TYR A 24 -3.79 -19.08 -7.62
N ILE A 25 -3.11 -20.20 -7.54
CA ILE A 25 -3.41 -21.27 -6.60
C ILE A 25 -2.21 -21.43 -5.66
N ILE A 26 -2.46 -21.27 -4.37
CA ILE A 26 -1.47 -21.50 -3.32
C ILE A 26 -1.80 -22.80 -2.63
N SER A 27 -0.83 -23.72 -2.54
CA SER A 27 -0.88 -24.85 -1.61
C SER A 27 -0.39 -24.36 -0.26
N GLU A 28 -1.27 -24.37 0.74
CA GLU A 28 -0.96 -23.95 2.10
C GLU A 28 -0.32 -25.12 2.89
N PRO A 29 0.42 -24.83 3.98
CA PRO A 29 0.85 -25.86 4.92
C PRO A 29 -0.34 -26.61 5.49
N GLU A 30 -0.10 -27.85 5.94
CA GLU A 30 -1.13 -28.62 6.63
C GLU A 30 -1.54 -27.94 7.95
N GLU A 31 -2.85 -27.98 8.25
CA GLU A 31 -3.39 -27.43 9.49
C GLU A 31 -3.98 -28.57 10.36
N LEU A 32 -3.76 -28.47 11.67
CA LEU A 32 -4.39 -29.34 12.66
C LEU A 32 -5.66 -28.67 13.18
N PHE A 33 -6.81 -29.30 12.96
CA PHE A 33 -8.09 -28.85 13.50
C PHE A 33 -8.45 -29.57 14.79
N GLN A 34 -9.45 -29.06 15.52
CA GLN A 34 -9.99 -29.69 16.73
C GLN A 34 -10.22 -31.19 16.52
N ASN A 35 -9.72 -32.05 17.44
CA ASN A 35 -9.71 -33.51 17.38
C ASN A 35 -8.64 -34.17 16.49
N GLU A 36 -7.47 -33.52 16.32
CA GLU A 36 -6.34 -34.11 15.57
C GLU A 36 -6.62 -34.37 14.08
N LEU A 37 -7.70 -33.82 13.53
CA LEU A 37 -8.00 -33.95 12.11
C LEU A 37 -7.01 -33.08 11.30
N LYS A 38 -6.19 -33.74 10.49
CA LYS A 38 -5.24 -33.11 9.59
C LYS A 38 -5.96 -32.61 8.34
N LEU A 39 -5.88 -31.30 8.07
CA LEU A 39 -6.45 -30.70 6.89
C LEU A 39 -5.33 -30.20 5.96
N TYR A 40 -5.57 -30.34 4.67
CA TYR A 40 -4.66 -29.95 3.60
C TYR A 40 -5.30 -28.83 2.78
N PRO A 41 -5.02 -27.55 3.13
CA PRO A 41 -5.64 -26.43 2.47
C PRO A 41 -4.97 -26.09 1.14
N PHE A 42 -5.76 -25.49 0.24
CA PHE A 42 -5.27 -24.69 -0.87
C PHE A 42 -6.17 -23.48 -1.08
N SER A 43 -5.59 -22.38 -1.54
CA SER A 43 -6.31 -21.12 -1.80
C SER A 43 -6.36 -20.81 -3.28
N LEU A 44 -7.55 -20.38 -3.74
CA LEU A 44 -7.72 -19.67 -5.00
C LEU A 44 -7.67 -18.19 -4.69
N VAL A 45 -6.67 -17.51 -5.23
CA VAL A 45 -6.46 -16.08 -5.02
C VAL A 45 -6.86 -15.34 -6.28
N PHE A 46 -7.87 -14.48 -6.13
CA PHE A 46 -8.39 -13.56 -7.15
C PHE A 46 -7.85 -12.16 -6.87
N PRO A 47 -7.86 -11.23 -7.82
CA PRO A 47 -7.37 -9.87 -7.60
C PRO A 47 -7.98 -9.14 -6.39
N HIS A 48 -9.24 -9.43 -6.07
CA HIS A 48 -9.97 -8.73 -5.00
C HIS A 48 -10.48 -9.65 -3.87
N LYS A 49 -10.13 -10.92 -3.89
CA LYS A 49 -10.55 -11.89 -2.85
C LYS A 49 -9.71 -13.15 -2.90
N SER A 50 -9.67 -13.89 -1.80
CA SER A 50 -9.19 -15.27 -1.78
C SER A 50 -10.26 -16.20 -1.24
N ARG A 51 -10.18 -17.47 -1.61
CA ARG A 51 -11.01 -18.57 -1.06
C ARG A 51 -10.12 -19.74 -0.75
N THR A 52 -10.10 -20.15 0.52
CA THR A 52 -9.37 -21.33 0.98
C THR A 52 -10.31 -22.54 1.03
N PHE A 53 -9.86 -23.65 0.49
CA PHE A 53 -10.55 -24.94 0.48
C PHE A 53 -9.73 -25.92 1.30
N TYR A 54 -10.40 -26.69 2.15
CA TYR A 54 -9.78 -27.64 3.04
C TYR A 54 -10.14 -29.06 2.62
N LEU A 55 -9.13 -29.93 2.48
CA LEU A 55 -9.31 -31.33 2.15
C LEU A 55 -8.73 -32.21 3.27
N ILE A 56 -9.31 -33.40 3.43
CA ILE A 56 -8.91 -34.35 4.46
C ILE A 56 -7.71 -35.18 4.01
N LYS A 57 -7.44 -35.25 2.69
CA LYS A 57 -6.34 -36.03 2.13
C LYS A 57 -5.45 -35.16 1.27
N GLN A 58 -4.17 -35.34 1.46
CA GLN A 58 -3.15 -34.58 0.72
C GLN A 58 -3.19 -34.90 -0.78
N ASP A 59 -3.34 -36.16 -1.16
CA ASP A 59 -3.38 -36.58 -2.55
C ASP A 59 -4.62 -36.03 -3.30
N GLU A 60 -5.73 -35.86 -2.61
CA GLU A 60 -6.90 -35.17 -3.16
C GLU A 60 -6.65 -33.69 -3.37
N ARG A 61 -6.02 -33.02 -2.39
CA ARG A 61 -5.60 -31.63 -2.55
C ARG A 61 -4.68 -31.47 -3.76
N ASP A 62 -3.67 -32.31 -3.88
CA ASP A 62 -2.67 -32.21 -4.93
C ASP A 62 -3.31 -32.48 -6.32
N ARG A 63 -4.25 -33.40 -6.42
CA ARG A 63 -5.05 -33.62 -7.65
C ARG A 63 -5.88 -32.39 -8.01
N TRP A 64 -6.58 -31.79 -7.05
CA TRP A 64 -7.35 -30.57 -7.28
C TRP A 64 -6.46 -29.40 -7.70
N VAL A 65 -5.36 -29.18 -7.00
CA VAL A 65 -4.39 -28.11 -7.31
C VAL A 65 -3.82 -28.29 -8.72
N ASN A 66 -3.42 -29.50 -9.09
CA ASN A 66 -2.87 -29.75 -10.43
C ASN A 66 -3.92 -29.58 -11.53
N ALA A 67 -5.12 -30.11 -11.35
CA ALA A 67 -6.20 -29.94 -12.32
C ALA A 67 -6.60 -28.47 -12.49
N LEU A 68 -6.66 -27.72 -11.39
CA LEU A 68 -6.96 -26.28 -11.43
C LEU A 68 -5.82 -25.48 -12.08
N LYS A 69 -4.56 -25.85 -11.82
CA LYS A 69 -3.39 -25.23 -12.48
C LYS A 69 -3.44 -25.42 -13.99
N GLU A 70 -3.85 -26.56 -14.48
CA GLU A 70 -4.03 -26.78 -15.92
C GLU A 70 -5.17 -25.96 -16.52
N VAL A 71 -6.29 -25.83 -15.79
CA VAL A 71 -7.46 -25.06 -16.24
C VAL A 71 -7.17 -23.54 -16.21
N VAL A 72 -6.52 -23.08 -15.15
CA VAL A 72 -6.17 -21.66 -14.98
C VAL A 72 -5.00 -21.28 -15.88
N LYS A 73 -4.34 -22.26 -16.53
CA LYS A 73 -3.05 -22.13 -17.22
C LYS A 73 -2.15 -21.24 -16.41
N TYR A 74 -1.39 -21.82 -15.51
CA TYR A 74 -0.48 -21.13 -14.60
C TYR A 74 0.40 -20.19 -15.42
N SER A 75 -0.05 -18.96 -15.53
CA SER A 75 0.57 -17.97 -16.39
C SER A 75 1.63 -17.30 -15.54
N ASP A 76 2.85 -17.38 -15.96
CA ASP A 76 3.92 -16.58 -15.36
C ASP A 76 3.60 -15.09 -15.60
N PHE A 77 4.04 -14.22 -14.69
CA PHE A 77 3.98 -12.78 -14.88
C PHE A 77 4.49 -12.38 -16.27
N PHE A 78 5.58 -13.00 -16.72
CA PHE A 78 6.21 -12.74 -18.01
C PHE A 78 5.38 -13.20 -19.24
N ASP A 79 4.31 -13.96 -19.04
CA ASP A 79 3.36 -14.26 -20.14
C ASP A 79 2.50 -13.04 -20.49
N PHE A 80 2.28 -12.12 -19.53
CA PHE A 80 1.39 -10.97 -19.67
C PHE A 80 2.12 -9.65 -19.74
N TYR A 81 3.31 -9.53 -19.17
CA TYR A 81 3.99 -8.25 -19.00
C TYR A 81 5.44 -8.31 -19.45
N ASP A 82 5.84 -7.28 -20.20
CA ASP A 82 7.23 -6.98 -20.49
C ASP A 82 7.76 -5.94 -19.51
N THR A 83 8.77 -6.30 -18.73
CA THR A 83 9.39 -5.37 -17.76
C THR A 83 10.29 -4.36 -18.44
N GLY A 84 10.19 -3.11 -18.01
CA GLY A 84 11.04 -2.00 -18.42
C GLY A 84 12.06 -1.62 -17.34
N GLU A 85 12.26 -0.32 -17.19
CA GLU A 85 13.24 0.28 -16.30
C GLU A 85 12.83 0.17 -14.82
N ILE A 86 13.84 0.22 -13.94
CA ILE A 86 13.62 0.37 -12.50
C ILE A 86 13.16 1.80 -12.25
N VAL A 87 12.00 1.93 -11.61
CA VAL A 87 11.39 3.21 -11.23
C VAL A 87 11.38 3.44 -9.71
N GLY A 88 11.79 2.44 -8.93
CA GLY A 88 11.91 2.53 -7.48
C GLY A 88 12.65 1.33 -6.90
N LYS A 89 13.14 1.48 -5.68
CA LYS A 89 13.79 0.41 -4.90
C LYS A 89 13.14 0.34 -3.54
N GLY A 90 12.90 -0.86 -3.05
CA GLY A 90 12.38 -1.15 -1.71
C GLY A 90 13.27 -2.11 -0.95
N LYS A 91 12.96 -2.32 0.31
CA LYS A 91 13.73 -3.18 1.23
C LYS A 91 13.94 -4.61 0.69
N PHE A 92 12.93 -5.19 0.05
CA PHE A 92 12.93 -6.60 -0.38
C PHE A 92 12.86 -6.78 -1.89
N GLY A 93 13.12 -5.71 -2.67
CA GLY A 93 13.03 -5.80 -4.11
C GLY A 93 13.01 -4.47 -4.83
N VAL A 94 12.51 -4.49 -6.02
CA VAL A 94 12.51 -3.33 -6.92
C VAL A 94 11.12 -3.08 -7.50
N VAL A 95 10.84 -1.83 -7.82
CA VAL A 95 9.68 -1.45 -8.62
C VAL A 95 10.17 -1.18 -10.04
N LYS A 96 9.58 -1.85 -11.02
CA LYS A 96 9.85 -1.64 -12.44
C LYS A 96 8.63 -1.13 -13.17
N SER A 97 8.82 -0.34 -14.22
CA SER A 97 7.78 -0.16 -15.21
C SER A 97 7.56 -1.47 -15.97
N ALA A 98 6.34 -1.70 -16.45
CA ALA A 98 6.06 -2.81 -17.34
C ALA A 98 4.94 -2.47 -18.32
N ILE A 99 4.88 -3.19 -19.44
CA ILE A 99 3.84 -3.05 -20.45
C ILE A 99 3.03 -4.34 -20.51
N HIS A 100 1.72 -4.22 -20.36
CA HIS A 100 0.83 -5.37 -20.54
C HIS A 100 0.78 -5.72 -22.02
N ARG A 101 1.25 -6.91 -22.41
CA ARG A 101 1.46 -7.35 -23.79
C ARG A 101 0.23 -7.22 -24.68
N LYS A 102 -0.95 -7.57 -24.16
CA LYS A 102 -2.18 -7.58 -24.95
C LYS A 102 -2.80 -6.19 -25.15
N THR A 103 -2.69 -5.31 -24.14
CA THR A 103 -3.38 -4.01 -24.16
C THR A 103 -2.46 -2.83 -24.39
N GLY A 104 -1.13 -3.02 -24.33
CA GLY A 104 -0.14 -1.94 -24.38
C GLY A 104 -0.15 -1.02 -23.16
N LYS A 105 -0.96 -1.33 -22.12
CA LYS A 105 -1.07 -0.47 -20.94
C LYS A 105 0.20 -0.52 -20.12
N LYS A 106 0.74 0.68 -19.78
CA LYS A 106 1.87 0.82 -18.89
C LYS A 106 1.42 0.64 -17.43
N VAL A 107 2.17 -0.12 -16.65
CA VAL A 107 1.93 -0.45 -15.25
C VAL A 107 3.22 -0.34 -14.45
N ALA A 108 3.13 -0.26 -13.13
CA ALA A 108 4.23 -0.44 -12.21
C ALA A 108 4.17 -1.86 -11.63
N VAL A 109 5.29 -2.52 -11.48
CA VAL A 109 5.37 -3.84 -10.85
C VAL A 109 6.38 -3.83 -9.71
N LYS A 110 5.92 -4.05 -8.49
CA LYS A 110 6.77 -4.27 -7.29
C LYS A 110 7.13 -5.74 -7.28
N ILE A 111 8.41 -6.04 -7.51
CA ILE A 111 8.95 -7.40 -7.55
C ILE A 111 9.66 -7.66 -6.23
N LEU A 112 9.17 -8.63 -5.48
CA LEU A 112 9.59 -8.93 -4.13
C LEU A 112 10.25 -10.31 -4.09
N ASN A 113 11.50 -10.37 -3.62
CA ASN A 113 12.25 -11.61 -3.48
C ASN A 113 11.91 -12.30 -2.15
N LYS A 114 11.18 -13.41 -2.21
CA LYS A 114 10.73 -14.14 -1.01
C LYS A 114 11.90 -14.75 -0.21
N SER A 115 13.02 -15.06 -0.87
CA SER A 115 14.17 -15.67 -0.18
C SER A 115 14.92 -14.69 0.72
N GLU A 116 14.71 -13.38 0.55
CA GLU A 116 15.31 -12.33 1.37
C GLU A 116 14.41 -11.91 2.55
N MET A 117 13.23 -12.51 2.68
CA MET A 117 12.21 -12.16 3.67
C MET A 117 12.22 -13.10 4.85
N THR A 118 12.11 -12.52 6.06
CA THR A 118 11.78 -13.28 7.27
C THR A 118 10.30 -13.64 7.29
N ASN A 119 9.89 -14.55 8.17
CA ASN A 119 8.46 -14.86 8.36
C ASN A 119 7.64 -13.60 8.72
N LYS A 120 8.20 -12.71 9.54
CA LYS A 120 7.56 -11.43 9.90
C LYS A 120 7.37 -10.54 8.67
N ASP A 121 8.37 -10.45 7.79
CA ASP A 121 8.28 -9.66 6.55
C ASP A 121 7.21 -10.23 5.60
N LEU A 122 7.10 -11.56 5.52
CA LEU A 122 6.06 -12.24 4.72
C LEU A 122 4.64 -11.95 5.25
N GLU A 123 4.47 -11.90 6.57
CA GLU A 123 3.20 -11.53 7.20
C GLU A 123 2.83 -10.06 6.94
N LEU A 124 3.79 -9.15 7.08
CA LEU A 124 3.59 -7.73 6.77
C LEU A 124 3.18 -7.54 5.30
N GLN A 125 3.87 -8.23 4.39
CA GLN A 125 3.54 -8.20 2.97
C GLN A 125 2.16 -8.77 2.67
N LYS A 126 1.76 -9.87 3.34
CA LYS A 126 0.41 -10.41 3.21
C LYS A 126 -0.63 -9.38 3.63
N ARG A 127 -0.39 -8.68 4.74
CA ARG A 127 -1.24 -7.59 5.23
C ARG A 127 -1.33 -6.43 4.22
N GLU A 128 -0.20 -5.97 3.67
CA GLU A 128 -0.14 -4.95 2.62
C GLU A 128 -1.06 -5.32 1.44
N ILE A 129 -0.93 -6.56 0.96
CA ILE A 129 -1.73 -7.06 -0.16
C ILE A 129 -3.23 -7.10 0.18
N GLU A 130 -3.60 -7.55 1.37
CA GLU A 130 -5.00 -7.61 1.81
C GLU A 130 -5.62 -6.22 1.87
N ILE A 131 -4.89 -5.23 2.39
CA ILE A 131 -5.32 -3.83 2.41
C ILE A 131 -5.48 -3.30 0.99
N LEU A 132 -4.47 -3.46 0.12
CA LEU A 132 -4.53 -2.97 -1.26
C LEU A 132 -5.67 -3.61 -2.07
N LYS A 133 -6.04 -4.87 -1.80
CA LYS A 133 -7.16 -5.55 -2.46
C LYS A 133 -8.52 -4.92 -2.16
N ILE A 134 -8.72 -4.39 -0.96
CA ILE A 134 -9.99 -3.80 -0.54
C ILE A 134 -10.06 -2.31 -0.83
N CYS A 135 -8.92 -1.63 -1.00
CA CYS A 135 -8.88 -0.20 -1.23
C CYS A 135 -9.29 0.16 -2.66
N GLN A 136 -10.33 1.01 -2.76
CA GLN A 136 -10.80 1.59 -4.03
C GLN A 136 -11.09 3.08 -3.81
N HIS A 137 -10.07 3.91 -4.00
CA HIS A 137 -10.18 5.36 -3.82
C HIS A 137 -9.32 6.09 -4.87
N PRO A 138 -9.76 7.24 -5.42
CA PRO A 138 -8.99 7.97 -6.44
C PRO A 138 -7.58 8.34 -5.99
N ASN A 139 -7.38 8.65 -4.71
CA ASN A 139 -6.09 9.05 -4.13
C ASN A 139 -5.36 7.92 -3.39
N ILE A 140 -5.65 6.67 -3.72
CA ILE A 140 -4.92 5.48 -3.25
C ILE A 140 -4.46 4.69 -4.48
N ILE A 141 -3.22 4.20 -4.44
CA ILE A 141 -2.66 3.38 -5.51
C ILE A 141 -3.49 2.13 -5.75
N ARG A 142 -3.83 1.86 -7.00
CA ARG A 142 -4.66 0.72 -7.36
C ARG A 142 -3.81 -0.50 -7.65
N LEU A 143 -4.04 -1.58 -6.93
CA LEU A 143 -3.55 -2.90 -7.26
C LEU A 143 -4.37 -3.46 -8.44
N LEU A 144 -3.70 -3.85 -9.52
CA LEU A 144 -4.32 -4.35 -10.74
C LEU A 144 -4.27 -5.87 -10.81
N ASP A 145 -3.12 -6.46 -10.43
CA ASP A 145 -2.90 -7.89 -10.52
C ASP A 145 -1.82 -8.35 -9.53
N ILE A 146 -1.77 -9.66 -9.26
CA ILE A 146 -0.76 -10.27 -8.41
C ILE A 146 -0.32 -11.57 -9.07
N PHE A 147 0.99 -11.77 -9.20
CA PHE A 147 1.59 -13.04 -9.62
C PHE A 147 2.57 -13.51 -8.56
N GLU A 148 2.76 -14.80 -8.49
CA GLU A 148 3.70 -15.41 -7.55
C GLU A 148 4.33 -16.65 -8.17
N ASN A 149 5.64 -16.79 -8.03
CA ASN A 149 6.37 -18.01 -8.32
C ASN A 149 7.18 -18.45 -7.09
N GLN A 150 8.05 -19.44 -7.24
CA GLN A 150 8.83 -19.97 -6.12
C GLN A 150 9.69 -18.92 -5.43
N SER A 151 10.31 -18.02 -6.20
CA SER A 151 11.27 -17.03 -5.70
C SER A 151 10.71 -15.65 -5.50
N ASN A 152 9.74 -15.23 -6.32
CA ASN A 152 9.27 -13.86 -6.37
C ASN A 152 7.77 -13.74 -6.25
N ARG A 153 7.34 -12.59 -5.73
CA ARG A 153 5.96 -12.09 -5.83
C ARG A 153 5.96 -10.79 -6.62
N PHE A 154 4.98 -10.64 -7.50
CA PHE A 154 4.83 -9.49 -8.39
C PHE A 154 3.51 -8.81 -8.07
N LEU A 155 3.56 -7.57 -7.59
CA LEU A 155 2.39 -6.73 -7.36
C LEU A 155 2.29 -5.75 -8.52
N VAL A 156 1.29 -5.95 -9.38
CA VAL A 156 1.07 -5.08 -10.53
C VAL A 156 0.12 -3.96 -10.13
N MET A 157 0.57 -2.73 -10.27
CA MET A 157 -0.15 -1.53 -9.88
C MET A 157 -0.32 -0.58 -11.08
N GLU A 158 -1.21 0.37 -10.95
CA GLU A 158 -1.28 1.47 -11.93
C GLU A 158 0.06 2.24 -11.95
N PHE A 159 0.41 2.75 -13.13
CA PHE A 159 1.64 3.54 -13.31
C PHE A 159 1.32 5.03 -13.23
N LEU A 160 2.06 5.74 -12.39
CA LEU A 160 2.05 7.19 -12.32
C LEU A 160 3.38 7.72 -12.82
N SER A 161 3.35 8.76 -13.66
CA SER A 161 4.53 9.24 -14.37
C SER A 161 5.23 10.42 -13.69
N GLY A 162 4.64 10.98 -12.65
CA GLY A 162 5.13 12.20 -11.99
C GLY A 162 6.16 11.98 -10.89
N GLY A 163 6.58 10.72 -10.64
CA GLY A 163 7.46 10.41 -9.51
C GLY A 163 6.71 10.48 -8.17
N ASP A 164 7.42 10.73 -7.10
CA ASP A 164 6.83 10.98 -5.79
C ASP A 164 6.76 12.49 -5.47
N MET A 165 6.10 12.82 -4.38
CA MET A 165 5.91 14.22 -3.97
C MET A 165 7.21 14.85 -3.47
N PHE A 166 8.16 14.07 -2.95
CA PHE A 166 9.44 14.59 -2.53
C PHE A 166 10.23 15.11 -3.73
N ASP A 167 10.35 14.30 -4.79
CA ASP A 167 10.99 14.70 -6.05
C ASP A 167 10.27 15.93 -6.66
N TYR A 168 8.93 15.92 -6.64
CA TYR A 168 8.11 17.04 -7.12
C TYR A 168 8.41 18.35 -6.40
N LEU A 169 8.56 18.32 -5.05
CA LEU A 169 8.90 19.47 -4.23
C LEU A 169 10.36 19.90 -4.46
N GLN A 170 11.28 18.94 -4.54
CA GLN A 170 12.70 19.21 -4.78
C GLN A 170 12.91 19.93 -6.11
N ASP A 171 12.24 19.50 -7.19
CA ASP A 171 12.30 20.16 -8.50
C ASP A 171 11.83 21.63 -8.46
N ARG A 172 11.00 21.99 -7.48
CA ARG A 172 10.45 23.33 -7.26
C ARG A 172 11.14 24.09 -6.13
N GLY A 173 12.25 23.57 -5.60
CA GLY A 173 12.97 24.18 -4.48
C GLY A 173 12.14 24.25 -3.20
N PHE A 174 11.18 23.35 -3.02
CA PHE A 174 10.24 23.32 -1.89
C PHE A 174 9.38 24.59 -1.76
N ASP A 175 9.15 25.28 -2.86
CA ASP A 175 8.32 26.49 -2.90
C ASP A 175 7.12 26.27 -3.82
N ILE A 176 5.95 26.02 -3.22
CA ILE A 176 4.68 25.87 -3.91
C ILE A 176 3.65 26.84 -3.34
N GLU A 177 2.67 27.20 -4.16
CA GLU A 177 1.58 28.09 -3.75
C GLU A 177 0.68 27.43 -2.70
N GLU A 178 0.19 28.22 -1.74
CA GLU A 178 -0.68 27.72 -0.65
C GLU A 178 -1.96 27.05 -1.17
N ASP A 179 -2.57 27.57 -2.23
CA ASP A 179 -3.77 26.96 -2.82
C ASP A 179 -3.47 25.57 -3.41
N GLN A 180 -2.29 25.37 -3.97
CA GLN A 180 -1.83 24.08 -4.46
C GLN A 180 -1.57 23.12 -3.30
N ALA A 181 -0.86 23.57 -2.26
CA ALA A 181 -0.62 22.80 -1.04
C ALA A 181 -1.95 22.34 -0.42
N LYS A 182 -2.93 23.24 -0.31
CA LYS A 182 -4.30 22.96 0.15
C LYS A 182 -4.98 21.87 -0.69
N GLY A 183 -4.82 21.92 -2.02
CA GLY A 183 -5.33 20.92 -2.93
C GLY A 183 -4.76 19.52 -2.65
N PHE A 184 -3.46 19.42 -2.42
CA PHE A 184 -2.80 18.16 -2.07
C PHE A 184 -3.23 17.66 -0.69
N VAL A 185 -3.21 18.52 0.33
CA VAL A 185 -3.63 18.19 1.71
C VAL A 185 -5.07 17.66 1.72
N MET A 186 -5.99 18.29 0.99
CA MET A 186 -7.37 17.84 0.89
C MET A 186 -7.48 16.44 0.29
N LYS A 187 -6.74 16.13 -0.77
CA LYS A 187 -6.72 14.80 -1.40
C LYS A 187 -6.14 13.73 -0.47
N ILE A 188 -5.07 14.06 0.27
CA ILE A 188 -4.48 13.16 1.29
C ILE A 188 -5.50 12.91 2.40
N ALA A 189 -6.12 13.96 2.95
CA ALA A 189 -7.14 13.84 4.00
C ALA A 189 -8.33 12.99 3.57
N GLN A 190 -8.77 13.09 2.30
CA GLN A 190 -9.82 12.25 1.74
C GLN A 190 -9.41 10.77 1.69
N ALA A 191 -8.17 10.48 1.30
CA ALA A 191 -7.63 9.12 1.30
C ALA A 191 -7.53 8.55 2.73
N LEU A 192 -7.01 9.32 3.69
CA LEU A 192 -6.94 8.93 5.10
C LEU A 192 -8.33 8.70 5.68
N ARG A 193 -9.29 9.59 5.42
CA ARG A 193 -10.69 9.40 5.86
C ARG A 193 -11.27 8.10 5.32
N TYR A 194 -10.99 7.77 4.06
CA TYR A 194 -11.42 6.50 3.48
C TYR A 194 -10.79 5.31 4.23
N LEU A 195 -9.47 5.29 4.44
CA LEU A 195 -8.77 4.23 5.16
C LEU A 195 -9.30 4.09 6.60
N HIS A 196 -9.43 5.20 7.31
CA HIS A 196 -9.92 5.24 8.69
C HIS A 196 -11.37 4.72 8.82
N SER A 197 -12.21 4.90 7.79
CA SER A 197 -13.56 4.34 7.77
C SER A 197 -13.60 2.81 7.72
N TYR A 198 -12.53 2.19 7.20
CA TYR A 198 -12.32 0.74 7.21
C TYR A 198 -11.47 0.25 8.39
N GLY A 199 -11.17 1.12 9.36
CA GLY A 199 -10.33 0.77 10.50
C GLY A 199 -8.85 0.64 10.16
N ILE A 200 -8.40 1.15 9.01
CA ILE A 200 -7.00 1.05 8.55
C ILE A 200 -6.25 2.31 8.97
N ALA A 201 -5.19 2.16 9.75
CA ALA A 201 -4.17 3.17 9.97
C ALA A 201 -3.08 3.02 8.90
N TYR A 202 -2.73 4.13 8.24
CA TYR A 202 -1.73 4.13 7.15
C TYR A 202 -0.30 4.06 7.68
N ARG A 203 0.04 4.86 8.68
CA ARG A 203 1.25 4.82 9.52
C ARG A 203 2.58 5.19 8.85
N ASP A 204 2.61 5.54 7.57
CA ASP A 204 3.83 5.97 6.88
C ASP A 204 3.56 7.12 5.89
N LEU A 205 2.83 8.13 6.36
CA LEU A 205 2.53 9.31 5.54
C LEU A 205 3.75 10.23 5.50
N LYS A 206 4.30 10.35 4.29
CA LYS A 206 5.43 11.23 3.96
C LYS A 206 5.45 11.48 2.45
N PRO A 207 6.13 12.52 1.96
CA PRO A 207 6.17 12.87 0.53
C PRO A 207 6.62 11.72 -0.38
N GLU A 208 7.58 10.89 0.04
CA GLU A 208 8.10 9.76 -0.74
C GLU A 208 7.05 8.66 -0.98
N ASN A 209 6.00 8.60 -0.14
CA ASN A 209 4.91 7.65 -0.25
C ASN A 209 3.67 8.23 -0.95
N ILE A 210 3.76 9.44 -1.48
CA ILE A 210 2.71 10.13 -2.23
C ILE A 210 3.13 10.23 -3.68
N LEU A 211 2.57 9.38 -4.54
CA LEU A 211 2.90 9.37 -5.96
C LEU A 211 2.11 10.44 -6.72
N MET A 212 2.76 11.09 -7.68
CA MET A 212 2.20 12.14 -8.53
C MET A 212 1.77 11.57 -9.88
N SER A 213 0.59 11.95 -10.36
CA SER A 213 0.11 11.50 -11.69
C SER A 213 0.95 12.07 -12.84
N SER A 214 1.50 13.26 -12.65
CA SER A 214 2.37 13.98 -13.58
C SER A 214 3.23 14.98 -12.80
N ASN A 215 4.20 15.63 -13.47
CA ASN A 215 4.98 16.72 -12.87
C ASN A 215 4.36 18.11 -13.16
N SER A 216 3.03 18.19 -13.30
CA SER A 216 2.29 19.44 -13.51
C SER A 216 1.66 19.93 -12.20
N ASP A 217 1.32 21.23 -12.15
CA ASP A 217 0.78 21.87 -10.95
C ASP A 217 -0.66 21.40 -10.62
N ASP A 218 -1.37 20.87 -11.60
CA ASP A 218 -2.71 20.27 -11.46
C ASP A 218 -2.69 18.75 -11.25
N ALA A 219 -1.50 18.18 -10.96
CA ALA A 219 -1.35 16.74 -10.77
C ALA A 219 -2.28 16.17 -9.69
N ASP A 220 -2.79 14.97 -9.97
CA ASP A 220 -3.42 14.16 -8.94
C ASP A 220 -2.36 13.41 -8.13
N ILE A 221 -2.73 13.06 -6.90
CA ILE A 221 -1.87 12.32 -5.99
C ILE A 221 -2.48 10.96 -5.61
N LYS A 222 -1.61 10.02 -5.28
CA LYS A 222 -2.04 8.73 -4.73
C LYS A 222 -1.11 8.27 -3.61
N LEU A 223 -1.69 7.89 -2.47
CA LEU A 223 -0.95 7.20 -1.42
C LEU A 223 -0.50 5.84 -1.93
N SER A 224 0.77 5.53 -1.71
CA SER A 224 1.43 4.27 -2.07
C SER A 224 2.04 3.63 -0.82
N ASP A 225 2.71 2.52 -0.95
CA ASP A 225 3.40 1.77 0.10
C ASP A 225 2.60 1.57 1.41
N PHE A 226 1.83 0.48 1.44
CA PHE A 226 1.02 0.06 2.58
C PHE A 226 1.74 -0.93 3.51
N GLY A 227 3.07 -1.05 3.37
CA GLY A 227 3.90 -2.00 4.12
C GLY A 227 3.85 -1.85 5.64
N LEU A 228 3.61 -0.64 6.12
CA LEU A 228 3.45 -0.34 7.55
C LEU A 228 1.99 -0.21 8.00
N SER A 229 1.03 -0.27 7.08
CA SER A 229 -0.39 -0.09 7.40
C SER A 229 -0.93 -1.24 8.24
N LYS A 230 -1.88 -0.93 9.11
CA LYS A 230 -2.49 -1.90 10.04
C LYS A 230 -3.99 -1.70 10.14
N ILE A 231 -4.72 -2.81 10.20
CA ILE A 231 -6.14 -2.78 10.57
C ILE A 231 -6.22 -2.74 12.09
N ILE A 232 -6.85 -1.70 12.62
CA ILE A 232 -7.04 -1.47 14.06
C ILE A 232 -8.55 -1.50 14.31
N ALA A 233 -9.00 -2.48 15.09
CA ALA A 233 -10.41 -2.60 15.43
C ALA A 233 -10.90 -1.42 16.30
N PRO A 234 -12.21 -1.12 16.34
CA PRO A 234 -12.75 -0.12 17.25
C PRO A 234 -12.32 -0.42 18.70
N ASN A 235 -11.76 0.58 19.38
CA ASN A 235 -11.23 0.49 20.76
C ASN A 235 -9.96 -0.38 20.91
N GLU A 236 -9.35 -0.81 19.83
CA GLU A 236 -8.02 -1.43 19.82
C GLU A 236 -6.95 -0.35 19.63
N LYS A 237 -5.76 -0.58 20.21
CA LYS A 237 -4.57 0.23 20.01
C LYS A 237 -3.41 -0.64 19.55
N SER A 238 -2.40 -0.04 18.94
CA SER A 238 -1.18 -0.71 18.50
C SER A 238 0.01 -0.21 19.30
N ASP A 239 0.91 -1.10 19.67
CA ASP A 239 2.19 -0.78 20.36
C ASP A 239 3.38 -1.01 19.40
N GLU A 240 3.14 -1.34 18.14
CA GLU A 240 4.20 -1.60 17.15
C GLU A 240 4.87 -0.28 16.76
N PRO A 241 6.21 -0.12 16.96
CA PRO A 241 6.92 1.04 16.44
C PRO A 241 6.94 1.04 14.92
N PHE A 242 6.80 2.20 14.32
CA PHE A 242 6.77 2.36 12.86
C PHE A 242 7.13 3.79 12.42
N GLY A 243 7.29 3.97 11.12
CA GLY A 243 7.34 5.28 10.45
C GLY A 243 8.73 5.88 10.37
N THR A 244 8.77 7.05 9.77
CA THR A 244 9.95 7.92 9.63
C THR A 244 9.88 8.97 10.73
N ILE A 245 10.93 9.10 11.53
CA ILE A 245 10.96 9.91 12.77
C ILE A 245 10.39 11.31 12.57
N SER A 246 10.81 12.01 11.52
CA SER A 246 10.38 13.39 11.25
C SER A 246 8.88 13.57 11.02
N TYR A 247 8.14 12.50 10.71
CA TYR A 247 6.70 12.51 10.44
C TYR A 247 5.88 11.75 11.49
N ALA A 248 6.57 11.04 12.41
CA ALA A 248 5.92 10.20 13.40
C ALA A 248 5.31 11.02 14.55
N ALA A 249 4.13 10.60 15.01
CA ALA A 249 3.45 11.23 16.14
C ALA A 249 4.20 11.00 17.46
N PRO A 250 4.11 11.95 18.42
CA PRO A 250 4.82 11.85 19.71
C PRO A 250 4.58 10.54 20.43
N GLU A 251 3.34 10.05 20.48
CA GLU A 251 2.99 8.77 21.13
C GLU A 251 3.67 7.56 20.47
N VAL A 252 3.90 7.62 19.14
CA VAL A 252 4.67 6.58 18.42
C VAL A 252 6.14 6.62 18.80
N LEU A 253 6.71 7.82 18.86
CA LEU A 253 8.12 8.05 19.22
C LEU A 253 8.41 7.65 20.66
N LEU A 254 7.43 7.83 21.56
CA LEU A 254 7.50 7.42 22.97
C LEU A 254 7.26 5.91 23.16
N GLY A 255 6.88 5.18 22.12
CA GLY A 255 6.51 3.76 22.21
C GLY A 255 5.19 3.53 22.95
N GLU A 256 4.32 4.53 22.98
CA GLU A 256 3.00 4.44 23.61
C GLU A 256 1.99 3.78 22.66
N SER A 257 0.91 3.29 23.25
CA SER A 257 -0.17 2.69 22.48
C SER A 257 -0.97 3.75 21.71
N HIS A 258 -1.15 3.55 20.43
CA HIS A 258 -1.69 4.54 19.49
C HIS A 258 -2.78 3.94 18.58
N ASP A 259 -3.56 4.81 17.96
CA ASP A 259 -4.60 4.45 16.99
C ASP A 259 -4.39 5.16 15.63
N LYS A 260 -5.46 5.35 14.86
CA LYS A 260 -5.42 6.00 13.54
C LYS A 260 -5.11 7.50 13.59
N SER A 261 -5.18 8.14 14.77
CA SER A 261 -4.91 9.58 14.94
C SER A 261 -3.47 9.94 14.57
N VAL A 262 -2.54 8.99 14.64
CA VAL A 262 -1.15 9.18 14.22
C VAL A 262 -1.02 9.63 12.77
N ASP A 263 -1.95 9.22 11.89
CA ASP A 263 -1.97 9.66 10.49
C ASP A 263 -2.35 11.15 10.37
N ILE A 264 -3.12 11.68 11.32
CA ILE A 264 -3.50 13.10 11.34
C ILE A 264 -2.32 13.97 11.76
N TRP A 265 -1.51 13.51 12.72
CA TRP A 265 -0.25 14.15 13.03
C TRP A 265 0.67 14.22 11.79
N SER A 266 0.89 13.08 11.14
CA SER A 266 1.72 13.02 9.92
C SER A 266 1.16 13.91 8.80
N LEU A 267 -0.17 14.03 8.67
CA LEU A 267 -0.81 14.97 7.75
C LEU A 267 -0.48 16.43 8.09
N GLY A 268 -0.47 16.79 9.38
CA GLY A 268 -0.05 18.11 9.85
C GLY A 268 1.39 18.41 9.49
N VAL A 269 2.31 17.45 9.68
CA VAL A 269 3.72 17.58 9.30
C VAL A 269 3.88 17.78 7.80
N VAL A 270 3.19 16.98 6.98
CA VAL A 270 3.19 17.12 5.51
C VAL A 270 2.59 18.46 5.09
N ALA A 271 1.49 18.90 5.71
CA ALA A 271 0.89 20.20 5.41
C ALA A 271 1.85 21.37 5.74
N TYR A 272 2.53 21.31 6.88
CA TYR A 272 3.55 22.28 7.25
C TYR A 272 4.67 22.33 6.21
N LEU A 273 5.22 21.17 5.82
CA LEU A 273 6.26 21.07 4.80
C LEU A 273 5.80 21.67 3.46
N LEU A 274 4.59 21.34 3.02
CA LEU A 274 4.04 21.83 1.74
C LEU A 274 3.92 23.36 1.69
N VAL A 275 3.56 24.01 2.79
CA VAL A 275 3.34 25.48 2.80
C VAL A 275 4.57 26.28 3.22
N SER A 276 5.52 25.67 3.93
CA SER A 276 6.73 26.35 4.41
C SER A 276 8.00 25.96 3.68
N GLY A 277 8.02 24.79 3.02
CA GLY A 277 9.21 24.21 2.40
C GLY A 277 10.20 23.59 3.40
N THR A 278 9.84 23.52 4.70
CA THR A 278 10.69 22.96 5.76
C THR A 278 9.88 22.02 6.66
N LEU A 279 10.56 21.12 7.37
CA LEU A 279 9.91 20.32 8.40
C LEU A 279 9.63 21.13 9.67
N PRO A 280 8.51 20.88 10.40
CA PRO A 280 8.22 21.59 11.65
C PRO A 280 9.20 21.22 12.77
N PHE A 281 9.71 20.00 12.76
CA PHE A 281 10.69 19.48 13.71
C PHE A 281 11.83 18.84 12.92
N ASP A 282 12.95 19.55 12.85
CA ASP A 282 14.12 19.12 12.08
C ASP A 282 15.40 19.32 12.91
N ASP A 283 16.32 18.35 12.81
CA ASP A 283 17.63 18.37 13.46
C ASP A 283 18.53 17.30 12.83
N ASP A 284 19.84 17.49 12.90
CA ASP A 284 20.82 16.48 12.48
C ASP A 284 20.84 15.24 13.38
N ASN A 285 20.31 15.35 14.60
CA ASN A 285 20.24 14.28 15.59
C ASN A 285 18.78 13.84 15.79
N GLU A 286 18.49 12.55 15.59
CA GLU A 286 17.17 11.96 15.77
C GLU A 286 16.60 12.16 17.18
N ASP A 287 17.43 12.13 18.23
CA ASP A 287 17.00 12.36 19.62
C ASP A 287 16.48 13.79 19.81
N ASN A 288 17.07 14.78 19.10
CA ASN A 288 16.62 16.16 19.13
C ASN A 288 15.30 16.35 18.37
N ILE A 289 15.09 15.64 17.26
CA ILE A 289 13.80 15.65 16.54
C ILE A 289 12.70 15.15 17.48
N LEU A 290 12.95 14.02 18.16
CA LEU A 290 12.04 13.45 19.16
C LEU A 290 11.72 14.47 20.27
N GLU A 291 12.75 15.10 20.86
CA GLU A 291 12.57 16.10 21.92
C GLU A 291 11.73 17.29 21.44
N LYS A 292 12.01 17.80 20.22
CA LYS A 292 11.25 18.90 19.62
C LYS A 292 9.79 18.51 19.39
N ALA A 293 9.53 17.33 18.80
CA ALA A 293 8.19 16.87 18.50
C ALA A 293 7.31 16.66 19.76
N ILE A 294 7.96 16.32 20.90
CA ILE A 294 7.25 16.09 22.18
C ILE A 294 7.04 17.40 22.95
N ASN A 295 8.02 18.32 22.94
CA ASN A 295 8.08 19.44 23.89
C ASN A 295 7.91 20.82 23.26
N GLN A 296 7.86 20.93 21.94
CA GLN A 296 7.81 22.22 21.26
C GLN A 296 6.63 22.31 20.30
N ASP A 297 6.05 23.48 20.17
CA ASP A 297 5.15 23.80 19.07
C ASP A 297 5.97 24.08 17.80
N PRO A 298 5.42 23.81 16.59
CA PRO A 298 6.01 24.23 15.34
C PRO A 298 6.27 25.74 15.31
N ASP A 299 7.37 26.16 14.67
CA ASP A 299 7.68 27.59 14.56
C ASP A 299 6.80 28.29 13.50
N TYR A 300 5.70 28.88 13.96
CA TYR A 300 4.79 29.67 13.12
C TYR A 300 5.26 31.10 12.86
N GLN A 301 6.40 31.54 13.40
CA GLN A 301 6.96 32.86 13.24
C GLN A 301 8.14 32.91 12.24
N SER A 302 8.64 31.74 11.82
CA SER A 302 9.75 31.67 10.87
C SER A 302 9.42 32.39 9.55
N PRO A 303 10.41 32.93 8.83
CA PRO A 303 10.19 33.55 7.52
C PRO A 303 9.54 32.61 6.49
N TRP A 304 9.77 31.31 6.64
CA TRP A 304 9.26 30.28 5.73
C TRP A 304 7.75 30.13 5.80
N ILE A 305 7.18 30.19 7.01
CA ILE A 305 5.75 30.09 7.21
C ILE A 305 5.07 31.49 7.29
N ALA A 306 5.83 32.57 7.32
CA ALA A 306 5.28 33.93 7.45
C ALA A 306 4.30 34.27 6.33
N LYS A 307 4.55 33.76 5.10
CA LYS A 307 3.72 33.99 3.91
C LYS A 307 2.38 33.24 3.93
N VAL A 308 2.23 32.23 4.78
CA VAL A 308 1.03 31.36 4.86
C VAL A 308 -0.13 32.14 5.51
N SER A 309 -1.34 31.96 4.99
CA SER A 309 -2.54 32.60 5.50
C SER A 309 -2.81 32.26 6.98
N VAL A 310 -3.64 33.06 7.63
CA VAL A 310 -4.06 32.78 9.03
C VAL A 310 -4.81 31.46 9.09
N GLU A 311 -5.67 31.20 8.12
CA GLU A 311 -6.48 29.98 7.99
C GLU A 311 -5.58 28.74 7.78
N GLY A 312 -4.54 28.85 6.94
CA GLY A 312 -3.58 27.78 6.73
C GLY A 312 -2.79 27.44 8.00
N LYS A 313 -2.32 28.45 8.73
CA LYS A 313 -1.67 28.25 10.04
C LYS A 313 -2.60 27.63 11.07
N ASP A 314 -3.86 28.09 11.12
CA ASP A 314 -4.87 27.58 12.05
C ASP A 314 -5.21 26.12 11.77
N PHE A 315 -5.31 25.74 10.47
CA PHE A 315 -5.51 24.35 10.06
C PHE A 315 -4.37 23.41 10.53
N ILE A 316 -3.11 23.84 10.37
CA ILE A 316 -1.95 23.03 10.78
C ILE A 316 -1.87 22.90 12.30
N LYS A 317 -2.31 23.94 13.03
CA LYS A 317 -2.24 24.00 14.49
C LYS A 317 -3.29 23.14 15.19
N ASN A 318 -4.43 22.86 14.56
CA ASN A 318 -5.57 22.11 15.10
C ASN A 318 -5.64 20.69 14.56
#